data_e642a3d48d787ed9f14b2f7cf3b5ee7d
#
_entry.id   e642a3d48d787ed9f14b2f7cf3b5ee7d
#
_cell.length_a   1.000
_cell.length_b   1.000
_cell.length_c   1.000
_cell.angle_alpha   90.00
_cell.angle_beta   90.00
_cell.angle_gamma   90.00
#
_symmetry.space_group_name_H-M   'P 1'
#
loop_
_entity.id
_entity.type
_entity.pdbx_description
1 polymer ?
#
loop_
_entity_poly.entity_id
_entity_poly.type
_entity_poly.pdbx_seq_one_letter_code
_entity_poly.pdbx_strand_id
1 'polypeptide(L)'
;PMNERLKRWPHLPLIEGNEIINPQVSAKDQELLTKQYTQRAVSFIERNRKKPFFVYRPHSMVHVPLFVSDDFKGKSGAGLFGDVMMEVDWSAGEIMRVLRKHNLHKNTLFVFTSDNGPWLNYGDHAGSAAPLREGKGTMFDGGCREPMLAWWPGTIPANSICREPAMTIDLLPTIAHLTKAKLPEHTIDGQNVW
;
A
#
# COMPACT_ATOMS: atom_id res chain seq x y z
N PRO A 1 2.02 -17.03 22.42
CA PRO A 1 1.92 -15.59 22.46
C PRO A 1 2.82 -14.96 21.40
N MET A 2 2.34 -13.92 20.71
CA MET A 2 3.03 -13.23 19.61
C MET A 2 4.42 -12.70 20.01
N ASN A 3 4.57 -12.23 21.25
CA ASN A 3 5.83 -11.70 21.78
C ASN A 3 7.00 -12.70 21.80
N GLU A 4 6.77 -14.00 21.91
CA GLU A 4 7.85 -14.99 21.88
C GLU A 4 8.32 -15.34 20.47
N ARG A 5 7.44 -15.24 19.47
CA ARG A 5 7.82 -15.42 18.06
C ARG A 5 8.67 -14.26 17.55
N LEU A 6 8.41 -13.05 18.03
CA LEU A 6 9.19 -11.85 17.67
C LEU A 6 10.65 -11.94 18.16
N LYS A 7 10.94 -12.65 19.26
CA LYS A 7 12.30 -12.85 19.79
C LYS A 7 13.21 -13.69 18.90
N ARG A 8 12.67 -14.36 17.87
CA ARG A 8 13.44 -15.21 16.94
C ARG A 8 14.03 -14.46 15.76
N TRP A 9 13.57 -13.24 15.51
CA TRP A 9 14.02 -12.47 14.37
C TRP A 9 15.02 -11.41 14.82
N PRO A 10 16.09 -11.18 14.02
CA PRO A 10 17.01 -10.09 14.31
C PRO A 10 16.27 -8.75 14.25
N HIS A 11 16.76 -7.78 15.01
CA HIS A 11 16.27 -6.43 14.91
C HIS A 11 16.50 -5.88 13.50
N LEU A 12 15.49 -5.24 12.93
CA LEU A 12 15.56 -4.63 11.62
C LEU A 12 15.85 -3.14 11.76
N PRO A 13 16.82 -2.59 11.02
CA PRO A 13 17.06 -1.16 10.99
C PRO A 13 16.03 -0.45 10.12
N LEU A 14 15.71 0.80 10.48
CA LEU A 14 15.06 1.75 9.57
C LEU A 14 16.14 2.50 8.82
N ILE A 15 16.06 2.46 7.49
CA ILE A 15 17.07 3.04 6.59
C ILE A 15 16.44 4.16 5.77
N GLU A 16 17.13 5.27 5.64
CA GLU A 16 16.79 6.36 4.72
C GLU A 16 17.95 6.62 3.76
N GLY A 17 17.74 6.38 2.48
CA GLY A 17 18.83 6.36 1.51
C GLY A 17 19.83 5.24 1.82
N ASN A 18 21.05 5.60 2.19
CA ASN A 18 22.11 4.66 2.60
C ASN A 18 22.43 4.75 4.12
N GLU A 19 21.65 5.51 4.87
CA GLU A 19 21.91 5.76 6.28
C GLU A 19 20.93 4.99 7.17
N ILE A 20 21.45 4.39 8.22
CA ILE A 20 20.64 3.76 9.27
C ILE A 20 20.17 4.87 10.22
N ILE A 21 18.89 5.23 10.14
CA ILE A 21 18.29 6.28 11.00
C ILE A 21 17.72 5.72 12.32
N ASN A 22 17.45 4.42 12.37
CA ASN A 22 17.14 3.69 13.59
C ASN A 22 17.72 2.28 13.47
N PRO A 23 18.72 1.88 14.26
CA PRO A 23 19.36 0.57 14.13
C PRO A 23 18.48 -0.59 14.62
N GLN A 24 17.42 -0.28 15.39
CA GLN A 24 16.59 -1.29 16.02
C GLN A 24 15.13 -0.80 16.12
N VAL A 25 14.35 -1.08 15.10
CA VAL A 25 12.92 -0.74 15.08
C VAL A 25 12.18 -1.55 16.14
N SER A 26 11.67 -0.87 17.15
CA SER A 26 10.86 -1.44 18.23
C SER A 26 9.37 -1.50 17.85
N ALA A 27 8.57 -2.17 18.69
CA ALA A 27 7.11 -2.15 18.55
C ALA A 27 6.55 -0.70 18.60
N LYS A 28 7.13 0.16 19.45
CA LYS A 28 6.72 1.56 19.55
C LYS A 28 7.06 2.35 18.30
N ASP A 29 8.19 2.08 17.67
CA ASP A 29 8.54 2.70 16.38
C ASP A 29 7.59 2.27 15.28
N GLN A 30 7.15 1.00 15.27
CA GLN A 30 6.22 0.49 14.28
C GLN A 30 4.85 1.17 14.32
N GLU A 31 4.39 1.61 15.49
CA GLU A 31 3.17 2.42 15.62
C GLU A 31 3.24 3.74 14.84
N LEU A 32 4.43 4.22 14.51
CA LEU A 32 4.65 5.49 13.82
C LEU A 32 4.97 5.34 12.32
N LEU A 33 5.28 4.13 11.83
CA LEU A 33 5.78 3.94 10.47
C LEU A 33 4.79 4.40 9.40
N THR A 34 3.49 4.10 9.54
CA THR A 34 2.48 4.54 8.57
C THR A 34 2.46 6.06 8.42
N LYS A 35 2.53 6.79 9.54
CA LYS A 35 2.61 8.26 9.54
C LYS A 35 3.90 8.77 8.92
N GLN A 36 5.05 8.19 9.30
CA GLN A 36 6.35 8.60 8.78
C GLN A 36 6.43 8.38 7.27
N TYR A 37 6.01 7.24 6.75
CA TYR A 37 5.99 6.97 5.32
C TYR A 37 5.04 7.92 4.58
N THR A 38 3.89 8.24 5.17
CA THR A 38 2.95 9.23 4.61
C THR A 38 3.60 10.60 4.49
N GLN A 39 4.24 11.07 5.56
CA GLN A 39 4.93 12.36 5.57
C GLN A 39 6.07 12.41 4.55
N ARG A 40 6.85 11.33 4.40
CA ARG A 40 7.92 11.23 3.39
C ARG A 40 7.36 11.29 1.97
N ALA A 41 6.27 10.56 1.70
CA ALA A 41 5.63 10.58 0.39
C ALA A 41 5.04 11.96 0.05
N VAL A 42 4.33 12.60 0.99
CA VAL A 42 3.81 13.96 0.83
C VAL A 42 4.93 14.94 0.56
N SER A 43 6.00 14.92 1.36
CA SER A 43 7.16 15.79 1.18
C SER A 43 7.86 15.56 -0.16
N PHE A 44 7.95 14.29 -0.61
CA PHE A 44 8.51 13.97 -1.92
C PHE A 44 7.68 14.57 -3.06
N ILE A 45 6.36 14.41 -3.01
CA ILE A 45 5.44 14.98 -4.00
C ILE A 45 5.57 16.52 -4.04
N GLU A 46 5.59 17.18 -2.88
CA GLU A 46 5.73 18.64 -2.80
C GLU A 46 7.04 19.14 -3.40
N ARG A 47 8.16 18.47 -3.11
CA ARG A 47 9.48 18.83 -3.68
C ARG A 47 9.54 18.59 -5.19
N ASN A 48 8.85 17.59 -5.70
CA ASN A 48 8.88 17.21 -7.11
C ASN A 48 7.67 17.67 -7.93
N ARG A 49 6.79 18.50 -7.37
CA ARG A 49 5.51 18.92 -7.99
C ARG A 49 5.62 19.57 -9.38
N LYS A 50 6.82 20.02 -9.77
CA LYS A 50 7.09 20.63 -11.08
C LYS A 50 7.78 19.69 -12.08
N LYS A 51 7.96 18.42 -11.71
CA LYS A 51 8.61 17.40 -12.51
C LYS A 51 7.72 16.14 -12.55
N PRO A 52 7.84 15.30 -13.58
CA PRO A 52 7.30 13.95 -13.52
C PRO A 52 7.89 13.21 -12.32
N PHE A 53 7.06 12.42 -11.63
CA PHE A 53 7.50 11.60 -10.51
C PHE A 53 6.80 10.25 -10.52
N PHE A 54 7.45 9.28 -9.90
CA PHE A 54 6.90 7.98 -9.57
C PHE A 54 7.08 7.75 -8.07
N VAL A 55 6.02 7.32 -7.39
CA VAL A 55 6.05 6.97 -5.96
C VAL A 55 5.53 5.55 -5.81
N TYR A 56 6.40 4.64 -5.41
CA TYR A 56 6.01 3.31 -4.95
C TYR A 56 6.06 3.30 -3.43
N ARG A 57 4.93 3.01 -2.80
CA ARG A 57 4.79 3.10 -1.36
C ARG A 57 4.17 1.82 -0.78
N PRO A 58 4.98 0.76 -0.61
CA PRO A 58 4.53 -0.43 0.07
C PRO A 58 4.35 -0.13 1.56
N HIS A 59 3.14 -0.34 2.05
CA HIS A 59 2.86 -0.23 3.48
C HIS A 59 3.36 -1.45 4.23
N SER A 60 3.94 -1.27 5.42
CA SER A 60 4.19 -2.38 6.35
C SER A 60 2.91 -2.90 7.00
N MET A 61 1.94 -2.02 7.20
CA MET A 61 0.58 -2.37 7.63
C MET A 61 -0.30 -2.57 6.36
N VAL A 62 -1.18 -3.52 6.35
CA VAL A 62 -1.76 -4.28 7.48
C VAL A 62 -1.10 -5.67 7.71
N HIS A 63 0.18 -5.86 7.40
CA HIS A 63 0.85 -7.12 7.70
C HIS A 63 0.98 -7.30 9.21
N VAL A 64 0.76 -8.52 9.67
CA VAL A 64 0.89 -8.89 11.08
C VAL A 64 2.34 -8.93 11.54
N PRO A 65 2.67 -8.58 12.80
CA PRO A 65 1.78 -8.07 13.84
C PRO A 65 1.34 -6.63 13.57
N LEU A 66 0.10 -6.31 13.95
CA LEU A 66 -0.50 -5.01 13.67
C LEU A 66 -0.02 -3.96 14.68
N PHE A 67 0.29 -2.78 14.16
CA PHE A 67 0.63 -1.59 14.93
C PHE A 67 -0.13 -0.38 14.37
N VAL A 68 -0.59 0.48 15.25
CA VAL A 68 -1.35 1.68 14.90
C VAL A 68 -0.92 2.84 15.79
N SER A 69 -0.90 4.05 15.25
CA SER A 69 -0.60 5.23 16.05
C SER A 69 -1.72 5.58 17.03
N ASP A 70 -1.37 6.30 18.10
CA ASP A 70 -2.33 6.74 19.12
C ASP A 70 -3.48 7.60 18.53
N ASP A 71 -3.25 8.24 17.38
CA ASP A 71 -4.29 9.01 16.70
C ASP A 71 -5.43 8.17 16.14
N PHE A 72 -5.22 6.88 15.93
CA PHE A 72 -6.24 5.96 15.36
C PHE A 72 -6.65 4.85 16.32
N LYS A 73 -5.88 4.61 17.36
CA LYS A 73 -6.10 3.53 18.33
C LYS A 73 -7.46 3.64 19.00
N GLY A 74 -8.25 2.57 18.89
CA GLY A 74 -9.60 2.49 19.47
C GLY A 74 -10.67 3.31 18.74
N LYS A 75 -10.39 3.87 17.56
CA LYS A 75 -11.32 4.80 16.89
C LYS A 75 -12.24 4.15 15.86
N SER A 76 -11.89 2.99 15.32
CA SER A 76 -12.69 2.33 14.29
C SER A 76 -13.97 1.67 14.84
N GLY A 77 -13.97 1.27 16.11
CA GLY A 77 -15.01 0.40 16.66
C GLY A 77 -14.95 -1.05 16.16
N ALA A 78 -13.97 -1.39 15.32
CA ALA A 78 -13.80 -2.71 14.69
C ALA A 78 -12.48 -3.40 15.10
N GLY A 79 -11.99 -3.09 16.30
CA GLY A 79 -10.75 -3.64 16.83
C GLY A 79 -9.49 -3.11 16.17
N LEU A 80 -8.34 -3.70 16.53
CA LEU A 80 -7.03 -3.22 16.08
C LEU A 80 -6.88 -3.25 14.55
N PHE A 81 -7.43 -4.28 13.87
CA PHE A 81 -7.39 -4.34 12.41
C PHE A 81 -8.13 -3.15 11.77
N GLY A 82 -9.31 -2.82 12.29
CA GLY A 82 -10.08 -1.66 11.82
C GLY A 82 -9.34 -0.35 12.04
N ASP A 83 -8.69 -0.18 13.20
CA ASP A 83 -7.91 1.03 13.51
C ASP A 83 -6.73 1.19 12.52
N VAL A 84 -6.02 0.10 12.23
CA VAL A 84 -4.91 0.08 11.26
C VAL A 84 -5.42 0.40 9.85
N MET A 85 -6.56 -0.17 9.44
CA MET A 85 -7.18 0.15 8.15
C MET A 85 -7.56 1.63 8.05
N MET A 86 -8.09 2.23 9.12
CA MET A 86 -8.37 3.67 9.15
C MET A 86 -7.11 4.51 8.97
N GLU A 87 -5.98 4.12 9.57
CA GLU A 87 -4.72 4.84 9.41
C GLU A 87 -4.14 4.69 8.00
N VAL A 88 -4.27 3.52 7.38
CA VAL A 88 -3.86 3.28 5.99
C VAL A 88 -4.74 4.09 5.02
N ASP A 89 -6.06 4.13 5.24
CA ASP A 89 -6.98 4.96 4.46
C ASP A 89 -6.67 6.47 4.62
N TRP A 90 -6.47 6.93 5.85
CA TRP A 90 -6.00 8.30 6.11
C TRP A 90 -4.73 8.62 5.31
N SER A 91 -3.80 7.70 5.27
CA SER A 91 -2.57 7.88 4.52
C SER A 91 -2.79 8.05 3.02
N ALA A 92 -3.68 7.24 2.42
CA ALA A 92 -4.09 7.42 1.03
C ALA A 92 -4.76 8.79 0.82
N GLY A 93 -5.64 9.19 1.76
CA GLY A 93 -6.29 10.49 1.79
C GLY A 93 -5.30 11.66 1.80
N GLU A 94 -4.21 11.58 2.58
CA GLU A 94 -3.16 12.61 2.63
C GLU A 94 -2.42 12.76 1.29
N ILE A 95 -2.13 11.65 0.62
CA ILE A 95 -1.55 11.68 -0.74
C ILE A 95 -2.52 12.34 -1.72
N MET A 96 -3.79 11.94 -1.72
CA MET A 96 -4.80 12.54 -2.59
C MET A 96 -4.99 14.04 -2.29
N ARG A 97 -4.91 14.44 -1.03
CA ARG A 97 -5.01 15.84 -0.60
C ARG A 97 -3.86 16.68 -1.15
N VAL A 98 -2.62 16.21 -1.07
CA VAL A 98 -1.46 16.96 -1.61
C VAL A 98 -1.50 17.04 -3.13
N LEU A 99 -1.95 16.00 -3.82
CA LEU A 99 -2.15 16.02 -5.28
C LEU A 99 -3.20 17.07 -5.68
N ARG A 100 -4.31 17.16 -4.95
CA ARG A 100 -5.34 18.20 -5.18
C ARG A 100 -4.82 19.60 -4.85
N LYS A 101 -4.14 19.79 -3.72
CA LYS A 101 -3.55 21.07 -3.29
C LYS A 101 -2.67 21.70 -4.37
N HIS A 102 -1.94 20.88 -5.10
CA HIS A 102 -1.02 21.34 -6.16
C HIS A 102 -1.56 21.19 -7.58
N ASN A 103 -2.86 20.86 -7.75
CA ASN A 103 -3.51 20.61 -9.04
C ASN A 103 -2.86 19.50 -9.89
N LEU A 104 -2.20 18.54 -9.24
CA LEU A 104 -1.54 17.40 -9.88
C LEU A 104 -2.48 16.25 -10.18
N HIS A 105 -3.61 16.17 -9.47
CA HIS A 105 -4.56 15.06 -9.51
C HIS A 105 -5.12 14.74 -10.90
N LYS A 106 -5.21 15.72 -11.79
CA LYS A 106 -5.67 15.51 -13.19
C LYS A 106 -4.59 14.94 -14.10
N ASN A 107 -3.33 14.91 -13.65
CA ASN A 107 -2.19 14.37 -14.38
C ASN A 107 -1.43 13.33 -13.56
N THR A 108 -2.11 12.62 -12.68
CA THR A 108 -1.53 11.59 -11.84
C THR A 108 -2.46 10.40 -11.76
N LEU A 109 -1.97 9.23 -12.17
CA LEU A 109 -2.60 7.95 -11.87
C LEU A 109 -2.25 7.57 -10.43
N PHE A 110 -3.25 7.46 -9.57
CA PHE A 110 -3.13 6.94 -8.22
C PHE A 110 -3.72 5.54 -8.17
N VAL A 111 -2.93 4.57 -7.75
CA VAL A 111 -3.35 3.17 -7.59
C VAL A 111 -3.23 2.78 -6.13
N PHE A 112 -4.25 2.13 -5.59
CA PHE A 112 -4.27 1.52 -4.27
C PHE A 112 -4.68 0.06 -4.42
N THR A 113 -3.83 -0.85 -3.94
CA THR A 113 -4.08 -2.30 -4.05
C THR A 113 -3.39 -3.04 -2.92
N SER A 114 -3.63 -4.34 -2.80
CA SER A 114 -2.91 -5.27 -1.92
C SER A 114 -2.05 -6.22 -2.75
N ASP A 115 -1.10 -6.86 -2.11
CA ASP A 115 -0.21 -7.86 -2.72
C ASP A 115 -0.75 -9.28 -2.58
N ASN A 116 -1.55 -9.54 -1.55
CA ASN A 116 -2.19 -10.83 -1.28
C ASN A 116 -3.34 -10.68 -0.29
N GLY A 117 -4.15 -11.73 -0.18
CA GLY A 117 -5.27 -11.79 0.74
C GLY A 117 -4.89 -11.79 2.22
N PRO A 118 -5.86 -11.71 3.12
CA PRO A 118 -5.64 -11.64 4.55
C PRO A 118 -5.07 -12.96 5.08
N TRP A 119 -4.20 -12.87 6.08
CA TRP A 119 -3.63 -14.04 6.75
C TRP A 119 -4.57 -14.51 7.87
N LEU A 120 -5.54 -15.37 7.52
CA LEU A 120 -6.67 -15.74 8.37
C LEU A 120 -6.29 -16.44 9.69
N ASN A 121 -5.09 -17.01 9.79
CA ASN A 121 -4.64 -17.77 10.98
C ASN A 121 -4.17 -16.87 12.15
N TYR A 122 -4.31 -15.53 12.04
CA TYR A 122 -3.84 -14.60 13.08
C TYR A 122 -4.96 -14.03 13.98
N GLY A 123 -6.12 -14.68 14.03
CA GLY A 123 -7.22 -14.30 14.94
C GLY A 123 -7.60 -12.83 14.78
N ASP A 124 -7.60 -12.07 15.88
CA ASP A 124 -8.00 -10.67 15.91
C ASP A 124 -7.12 -9.72 15.08
N HIS A 125 -5.96 -10.20 14.62
CA HIS A 125 -5.08 -9.46 13.71
C HIS A 125 -5.33 -9.81 12.23
N ALA A 126 -6.15 -10.81 11.95
CA ALA A 126 -6.52 -11.16 10.59
C ALA A 126 -7.62 -10.23 10.06
N GLY A 127 -7.54 -9.95 8.77
CA GLY A 127 -8.65 -9.36 8.04
C GLY A 127 -9.68 -10.42 7.64
N SER A 128 -10.52 -10.09 6.66
CA SER A 128 -11.50 -11.01 6.10
C SER A 128 -11.43 -10.97 4.57
N ALA A 129 -11.44 -12.13 3.94
CA ALA A 129 -11.60 -12.26 2.49
C ALA A 129 -13.06 -12.49 2.07
N ALA A 130 -13.99 -12.60 3.03
CA ALA A 130 -15.39 -12.90 2.74
C ALA A 130 -15.99 -11.94 1.71
N PRO A 131 -16.79 -12.44 0.74
CA PRO A 131 -17.29 -13.82 0.59
C PRO A 131 -16.34 -14.76 -0.16
N LEU A 132 -15.09 -14.38 -0.43
CA LEU A 132 -14.12 -15.19 -1.17
C LEU A 132 -13.61 -16.34 -0.29
N ARG A 133 -13.27 -17.44 -0.93
CA ARG A 133 -12.75 -18.64 -0.25
C ARG A 133 -11.28 -18.46 0.12
N GLU A 134 -10.91 -18.88 1.35
CA GLU A 134 -9.55 -18.91 1.86
C GLU A 134 -8.90 -17.48 2.00
N GLY A 135 -7.58 -17.43 2.07
CA GLY A 135 -6.79 -16.22 2.26
C GLY A 135 -5.35 -16.42 1.86
N LYS A 136 -4.46 -15.56 2.38
CA LYS A 136 -3.02 -15.56 2.10
C LYS A 136 -2.41 -16.95 2.17
N GLY A 137 -1.59 -17.29 1.16
CA GLY A 137 -0.88 -18.57 1.05
C GLY A 137 -1.66 -19.66 0.35
N THR A 138 -2.84 -19.36 -0.20
CA THR A 138 -3.62 -20.28 -1.01
C THR A 138 -3.87 -19.75 -2.42
N MET A 139 -4.21 -20.64 -3.35
CA MET A 139 -4.54 -20.29 -4.74
C MET A 139 -6.03 -20.03 -4.96
N PHE A 140 -6.82 -19.98 -3.89
CA PHE A 140 -8.22 -19.59 -3.96
C PHE A 140 -8.39 -18.07 -4.03
N ASP A 141 -9.56 -17.62 -4.48
CA ASP A 141 -9.86 -16.20 -4.69
C ASP A 141 -9.54 -15.34 -3.47
N GLY A 142 -9.78 -15.81 -2.25
CA GLY A 142 -9.46 -15.05 -1.03
C GLY A 142 -7.96 -14.86 -0.79
N GLY A 143 -7.10 -15.63 -1.47
CA GLY A 143 -5.64 -15.50 -1.40
C GLY A 143 -5.03 -14.67 -2.53
N CYS A 144 -5.67 -14.66 -3.71
CA CYS A 144 -5.09 -14.11 -4.94
C CYS A 144 -5.90 -12.96 -5.55
N ARG A 145 -7.19 -12.82 -5.20
CA ARG A 145 -8.07 -11.78 -5.75
C ARG A 145 -8.13 -10.59 -4.81
N GLU A 146 -7.31 -9.59 -5.13
CA GLU A 146 -7.11 -8.42 -4.28
C GLU A 146 -7.95 -7.23 -4.73
N PRO A 147 -8.38 -6.37 -3.79
CA PRO A 147 -9.01 -5.11 -4.16
C PRO A 147 -8.00 -4.21 -4.87
N MET A 148 -8.43 -3.59 -5.96
CA MET A 148 -7.65 -2.55 -6.65
C MET A 148 -8.54 -1.34 -6.93
N LEU A 149 -8.05 -0.17 -6.58
CA LEU A 149 -8.66 1.11 -6.86
C LEU A 149 -7.69 1.93 -7.70
N ALA A 150 -8.18 2.47 -8.82
CA ALA A 150 -7.43 3.39 -9.66
C ALA A 150 -8.18 4.72 -9.74
N TRP A 151 -7.46 5.81 -9.50
CA TRP A 151 -8.05 7.15 -9.51
C TRP A 151 -7.22 8.09 -10.37
N TRP A 152 -7.86 8.61 -11.42
CA TRP A 152 -7.29 9.61 -12.31
C TRP A 152 -8.41 10.50 -12.88
N PRO A 153 -8.78 11.57 -12.19
CA PRO A 153 -9.87 12.44 -12.58
C PRO A 153 -9.71 13.01 -13.99
N GLY A 154 -10.74 12.86 -14.79
CA GLY A 154 -10.74 13.29 -16.20
C GLY A 154 -10.24 12.25 -17.19
N THR A 155 -9.63 11.15 -16.70
CA THR A 155 -9.14 10.04 -17.52
C THR A 155 -9.89 8.75 -17.22
N ILE A 156 -10.01 8.39 -15.95
CA ILE A 156 -10.84 7.26 -15.49
C ILE A 156 -12.21 7.80 -15.09
N PRO A 157 -13.31 7.30 -15.70
CA PRO A 157 -14.65 7.73 -15.33
C PRO A 157 -14.96 7.43 -13.86
N ALA A 158 -15.60 8.38 -13.19
CA ALA A 158 -16.05 8.17 -11.82
C ALA A 158 -17.07 7.02 -11.74
N ASN A 159 -17.00 6.24 -10.67
CA ASN A 159 -17.89 5.08 -10.42
C ASN A 159 -17.83 3.98 -11.49
N SER A 160 -16.78 3.94 -12.31
CA SER A 160 -16.57 2.84 -13.25
C SER A 160 -16.06 1.59 -12.51
N ILE A 161 -16.44 0.43 -13.04
CA ILE A 161 -16.00 -0.87 -12.54
C ILE A 161 -15.37 -1.63 -13.72
N CYS A 162 -14.10 -2.01 -13.56
CA CYS A 162 -13.46 -2.94 -14.46
C CYS A 162 -13.58 -4.36 -13.86
N ARG A 163 -13.93 -5.33 -14.69
CA ARG A 163 -14.09 -6.76 -14.30
C ARG A 163 -13.04 -7.65 -14.95
N GLU A 164 -12.18 -7.06 -15.78
CA GLU A 164 -11.08 -7.79 -16.40
C GLU A 164 -10.00 -8.10 -15.36
N PRO A 165 -9.52 -9.35 -15.30
CA PRO A 165 -8.41 -9.71 -14.42
C PRO A 165 -7.14 -8.95 -14.78
N ALA A 166 -6.43 -8.48 -13.77
CA ALA A 166 -5.11 -7.90 -13.89
C ALA A 166 -4.21 -8.42 -12.76
N MET A 167 -2.92 -8.40 -12.98
CA MET A 167 -1.91 -8.83 -12.00
C MET A 167 -0.99 -7.66 -11.66
N THR A 168 -0.32 -7.72 -10.51
CA THR A 168 0.64 -6.68 -10.13
C THR A 168 1.80 -6.55 -11.10
N ILE A 169 2.18 -7.63 -11.80
CA ILE A 169 3.20 -7.60 -12.86
C ILE A 169 2.78 -6.76 -14.08
N ASP A 170 1.48 -6.53 -14.29
CA ASP A 170 0.95 -5.74 -15.41
C ASP A 170 1.14 -4.23 -15.19
N LEU A 171 1.43 -3.81 -13.96
CA LEU A 171 1.65 -2.40 -13.64
C LEU A 171 2.86 -1.82 -14.39
N LEU A 172 3.96 -2.57 -14.49
CA LEU A 172 5.16 -2.11 -15.18
C LEU A 172 4.91 -1.79 -16.67
N PRO A 173 4.41 -2.72 -17.51
CA PRO A 173 4.15 -2.42 -18.93
C PRO A 173 3.02 -1.41 -19.11
N THR A 174 2.01 -1.38 -18.22
CA THR A 174 0.95 -0.37 -18.28
C THR A 174 1.49 1.04 -18.00
N ILE A 175 2.32 1.20 -16.96
CA ILE A 175 2.96 2.49 -16.66
C ILE A 175 3.90 2.91 -17.79
N ALA A 176 4.68 1.99 -18.34
CA ALA A 176 5.55 2.26 -19.48
C ALA A 176 4.76 2.74 -20.71
N HIS A 177 3.63 2.10 -21.01
CA HIS A 177 2.73 2.55 -22.06
C HIS A 177 2.22 3.99 -21.83
N LEU A 178 1.70 4.27 -20.64
CA LEU A 178 1.14 5.59 -20.30
C LEU A 178 2.18 6.71 -20.31
N THR A 179 3.41 6.40 -19.90
CA THR A 179 4.52 7.37 -19.82
C THR A 179 5.40 7.39 -21.06
N LYS A 180 5.16 6.49 -22.04
CA LYS A 180 6.00 6.26 -23.21
C LYS A 180 7.44 5.89 -22.86
N ALA A 181 7.63 5.26 -21.69
CA ALA A 181 8.93 4.73 -21.28
C ALA A 181 9.25 3.44 -22.02
N LYS A 182 10.54 3.19 -22.23
CA LYS A 182 10.99 1.92 -22.81
C LYS A 182 10.93 0.81 -21.77
N LEU A 183 10.43 -0.34 -22.17
CA LEU A 183 10.50 -1.58 -21.40
C LEU A 183 11.91 -2.20 -21.52
N PRO A 184 12.27 -3.11 -20.59
CA PRO A 184 13.47 -3.94 -20.74
C PRO A 184 13.46 -4.70 -22.07
N GLU A 185 14.64 -4.99 -22.61
CA GLU A 185 14.78 -5.75 -23.88
C GLU A 185 14.43 -7.23 -23.72
N HIS A 186 14.60 -7.79 -22.50
CA HIS A 186 14.21 -9.17 -22.21
C HIS A 186 12.68 -9.30 -22.08
N THR A 187 12.17 -10.47 -22.36
CA THR A 187 10.75 -10.80 -22.21
C THR A 187 10.32 -10.65 -20.75
N ILE A 188 9.19 -10.02 -20.53
CA ILE A 188 8.52 -9.90 -19.23
C ILE A 188 7.14 -10.55 -19.32
N ASP A 189 6.63 -11.07 -18.20
CA ASP A 189 5.34 -11.77 -18.15
C ASP A 189 4.14 -10.82 -18.10
N GLY A 190 4.31 -9.62 -17.56
CA GLY A 190 3.24 -8.63 -17.45
C GLY A 190 2.79 -8.08 -18.80
N GLN A 191 1.53 -7.68 -18.88
CA GLN A 191 0.88 -7.12 -20.07
C GLN A 191 0.37 -5.70 -19.80
N ASN A 192 0.28 -4.89 -20.86
CA ASN A 192 -0.41 -3.61 -20.75
C ASN A 192 -1.92 -3.84 -20.67
N VAL A 193 -2.51 -3.41 -19.57
CA VAL A 193 -3.96 -3.57 -19.26
C VAL A 193 -4.72 -2.24 -19.24
N TRP A 194 -4.15 -1.20 -19.87
CA TRP A 194 -4.80 0.12 -19.97
C TRP A 194 -5.94 0.14 -20.97
#